data_ae74053402b0efdd269889604e374d15
#
_entry.id   ae74053402b0efdd269889604e374d15
#
_cell.length_a   1.000
_cell.length_b   1.000
_cell.length_c   1.000
_cell.angle_alpha   90.00
_cell.angle_beta   90.00
_cell.angle_gamma   90.00
#
_symmetry.space_group_name_H-M   'P 1'
#
loop_
_entity.id
_entity.type
_entity.pdbx_description
1 polymer ?
#
loop_
_entity_poly.entity_id
_entity_poly.type
_entity_poly.pdbx_seq_one_letter_code
_entity_poly.pdbx_strand_id
1 'polypeptide(L)'
;MSDFKSYLEKTGEIGQIVGLSHSIVYISGLPGLKPGEMIITENGEKGIVHGLGKEIAEVLMFEPEKLKVGEEVARTNKPFQIPVSQGFLGRIIDPLCRPIDGLGPVFGEKKYLSIQREAPGITRRVRVNKPLETGVMVVDLLVPVGYGQRELVIGDAKTGKTTFLLQAMVSQAKEGIICIYVGIGKETSAVKIVEDYLKEMNVFDKTVMVIATSENPSTINYLSPFSGMTIAEYFRDRGEKVLIIFDDLTSHAKFYREISLLIKRVPGRSSYPGDIFHIQAAVVERAGNIKTPDNKEVSITALPVAETLENDISGYIQTNLMAMTDGHIFFDINVFREGKRPAINAFLSVSRVGNQTKTPIDKALAGWIKRKLVEYQRVMGLSQFGVELSLETQKLLDLGKKLEILFNQGPKTIIPRSLQLFLFGLIFFGFWEDKPQNVMKVEIDEILKNYKKGSFFEVESEIKKIKNLEEFKSFIGEIIPKVKKILYLPL
;
A
#
# COMPACT_ATOMS: atom_id res chain seq x y z
N MET A 1 -3.77 24.83 -34.72
CA MET A 1 -4.41 23.63 -35.32
C MET A 1 -4.87 22.78 -34.17
N SER A 2 -6.08 22.23 -34.20
CA SER A 2 -6.50 21.26 -33.17
C SER A 2 -5.61 20.02 -33.25
N ASP A 3 -5.32 19.38 -32.09
CA ASP A 3 -4.55 18.11 -32.04
C ASP A 3 -5.13 17.07 -33.02
N PHE A 4 -6.45 17.04 -33.17
CA PHE A 4 -7.18 16.16 -34.10
C PHE A 4 -6.65 16.28 -35.53
N LYS A 5 -6.63 17.50 -36.10
CA LYS A 5 -6.16 17.75 -37.50
C LYS A 5 -4.70 17.31 -37.69
N SER A 6 -3.86 17.59 -36.72
CA SER A 6 -2.45 17.16 -36.75
C SER A 6 -2.27 15.66 -36.80
N TYR A 7 -3.10 14.89 -36.05
CA TYR A 7 -3.05 13.42 -36.09
C TYR A 7 -3.68 12.87 -37.36
N LEU A 8 -4.77 13.48 -37.85
CA LEU A 8 -5.39 13.10 -39.11
C LEU A 8 -4.41 13.24 -40.31
N GLU A 9 -3.68 14.36 -40.38
CA GLU A 9 -2.65 14.59 -41.41
C GLU A 9 -1.51 13.56 -41.37
N LYS A 10 -1.16 13.10 -40.17
CA LYS A 10 -0.06 12.12 -40.00
C LYS A 10 -0.45 10.68 -40.30
N THR A 11 -1.69 10.31 -40.03
CA THR A 11 -2.13 8.89 -40.12
C THR A 11 -2.94 8.66 -41.41
N GLY A 12 -3.58 9.68 -41.94
CA GLY A 12 -4.46 9.60 -43.12
C GLY A 12 -5.73 8.77 -42.89
N GLU A 13 -6.02 8.39 -41.63
CA GLU A 13 -7.17 7.57 -41.28
C GLU A 13 -8.16 8.36 -40.45
N ILE A 14 -9.43 8.36 -40.88
CA ILE A 14 -10.56 8.95 -40.18
C ILE A 14 -11.57 7.86 -39.85
N GLY A 15 -11.99 7.80 -38.61
CA GLY A 15 -13.04 6.91 -38.14
C GLY A 15 -14.26 7.69 -37.68
N GLN A 16 -15.31 6.98 -37.34
CA GLN A 16 -16.55 7.55 -36.86
C GLN A 16 -17.09 6.78 -35.66
N ILE A 17 -17.67 7.49 -34.69
CA ILE A 17 -18.38 6.89 -33.58
C ILE A 17 -19.69 6.30 -34.10
N VAL A 18 -19.83 4.98 -34.00
CA VAL A 18 -21.03 4.25 -34.43
C VAL A 18 -21.95 3.85 -33.29
N GLY A 19 -21.47 3.96 -32.05
CA GLY A 19 -22.26 3.63 -30.86
C GLY A 19 -21.61 4.09 -29.55
N LEU A 20 -22.43 4.31 -28.53
CA LEU A 20 -22.05 4.76 -27.19
C LEU A 20 -22.67 3.86 -26.14
N SER A 21 -21.90 3.49 -25.13
CA SER A 21 -22.38 2.76 -23.96
C SER A 21 -21.60 3.24 -22.71
N HIS A 22 -22.15 4.20 -21.98
CA HIS A 22 -21.49 4.85 -20.84
C HIS A 22 -20.11 5.40 -21.24
N SER A 23 -19.02 4.92 -20.62
CA SER A 23 -17.65 5.34 -20.93
C SER A 23 -17.03 4.60 -22.13
N ILE A 24 -17.79 3.75 -22.82
CA ILE A 24 -17.30 2.95 -23.94
C ILE A 24 -17.87 3.49 -25.25
N VAL A 25 -17.00 3.61 -26.23
CA VAL A 25 -17.34 4.07 -27.58
C VAL A 25 -16.96 2.99 -28.57
N TYR A 26 -17.87 2.76 -29.53
CA TYR A 26 -17.66 1.88 -30.65
C TYR A 26 -17.29 2.72 -31.88
N ILE A 27 -16.13 2.44 -32.48
CA ILE A 27 -15.58 3.22 -33.59
C ILE A 27 -15.39 2.31 -34.80
N SER A 28 -15.76 2.79 -35.98
CA SER A 28 -15.48 2.17 -37.29
C SER A 28 -14.55 3.03 -38.12
N GLY A 29 -13.96 2.48 -39.20
CA GLY A 29 -13.19 3.22 -40.18
C GLY A 29 -11.70 3.44 -39.88
N LEU A 30 -11.14 2.81 -38.86
CA LEU A 30 -9.71 2.92 -38.46
C LEU A 30 -8.99 1.56 -38.62
N PRO A 31 -8.65 1.09 -39.81
CA PRO A 31 -8.08 -0.25 -40.02
C PRO A 31 -6.68 -0.44 -39.41
N GLY A 32 -5.91 0.64 -39.25
CA GLY A 32 -4.56 0.58 -38.69
C GLY A 32 -4.49 0.67 -37.15
N LEU A 33 -5.63 0.71 -36.45
CA LEU A 33 -5.72 0.92 -35.00
C LEU A 33 -5.11 -0.27 -34.22
N LYS A 34 -4.49 0.04 -33.06
CA LYS A 34 -3.84 -0.98 -32.21
C LYS A 34 -4.40 -0.94 -30.79
N PRO A 35 -4.45 -2.09 -30.08
CA PRO A 35 -4.82 -2.08 -28.66
C PRO A 35 -3.87 -1.20 -27.84
N GLY A 36 -4.42 -0.44 -26.89
CA GLY A 36 -3.66 0.51 -26.06
C GLY A 36 -3.27 1.81 -26.76
N GLU A 37 -3.62 1.98 -28.04
CA GLU A 37 -3.41 3.22 -28.77
C GLU A 37 -4.37 4.32 -28.26
N MET A 38 -3.89 5.55 -28.22
CA MET A 38 -4.72 6.70 -27.91
C MET A 38 -5.47 7.15 -29.19
N ILE A 39 -6.74 7.48 -29.04
CA ILE A 39 -7.54 8.15 -30.05
C ILE A 39 -7.94 9.54 -29.59
N ILE A 40 -8.32 10.39 -30.55
CA ILE A 40 -8.84 11.74 -30.28
C ILE A 40 -10.04 12.01 -31.19
N THR A 41 -11.10 12.62 -30.63
CA THR A 41 -12.26 13.06 -31.39
C THR A 41 -12.02 14.44 -32.02
N GLU A 42 -12.86 14.84 -32.97
CA GLU A 42 -12.81 16.17 -33.60
C GLU A 42 -12.97 17.31 -32.57
N ASN A 43 -13.67 17.05 -31.45
CA ASN A 43 -13.88 18.01 -30.37
C ASN A 43 -12.75 17.96 -29.30
N GLY A 44 -11.79 17.04 -29.44
CA GLY A 44 -10.59 16.95 -28.60
C GLY A 44 -10.67 15.98 -27.44
N GLU A 45 -11.78 15.23 -27.26
CA GLU A 45 -11.91 14.19 -26.26
C GLU A 45 -10.98 13.03 -26.60
N LYS A 46 -10.40 12.41 -25.56
CA LYS A 46 -9.39 11.35 -25.69
C LYS A 46 -9.89 10.05 -25.11
N GLY A 47 -9.43 8.96 -25.69
CA GLY A 47 -9.70 7.61 -25.21
C GLY A 47 -8.57 6.65 -25.51
N ILE A 48 -8.65 5.45 -24.94
CA ILE A 48 -7.71 4.37 -25.14
C ILE A 48 -8.41 3.18 -25.78
N VAL A 49 -7.81 2.62 -26.84
CA VAL A 49 -8.32 1.42 -27.50
C VAL A 49 -8.19 0.22 -26.58
N HIS A 50 -9.33 -0.38 -26.24
CA HIS A 50 -9.41 -1.53 -25.34
C HIS A 50 -9.49 -2.86 -26.09
N GLY A 51 -10.30 -2.91 -27.15
CA GLY A 51 -10.53 -4.09 -27.96
C GLY A 51 -10.67 -3.78 -29.43
N LEU A 52 -10.36 -4.77 -30.27
CA LEU A 52 -10.53 -4.70 -31.70
C LEU A 52 -11.43 -5.84 -32.18
N GLY A 53 -12.55 -5.52 -32.81
CA GLY A 53 -13.36 -6.45 -33.56
C GLY A 53 -12.97 -6.44 -35.04
N LYS A 54 -13.78 -7.10 -35.89
CA LYS A 54 -13.51 -7.14 -37.34
C LYS A 54 -13.67 -5.79 -38.02
N GLU A 55 -14.69 -5.01 -37.63
CA GLU A 55 -15.05 -3.73 -38.25
C GLU A 55 -15.19 -2.61 -37.19
N ILE A 56 -15.27 -2.96 -35.92
CA ILE A 56 -15.54 -2.04 -34.82
C ILE A 56 -14.46 -2.17 -33.76
N ALA A 57 -13.90 -1.04 -33.33
CA ALA A 57 -13.00 -0.94 -32.19
C ALA A 57 -13.78 -0.51 -30.94
N GLU A 58 -13.44 -1.10 -29.80
CA GLU A 58 -13.93 -0.73 -28.48
C GLU A 58 -12.94 0.22 -27.82
N VAL A 59 -13.39 1.41 -27.47
CA VAL A 59 -12.55 2.45 -26.90
C VAL A 59 -13.10 2.92 -25.57
N LEU A 60 -12.23 3.01 -24.57
CA LEU A 60 -12.52 3.55 -23.25
C LEU A 60 -12.26 5.05 -23.27
N MET A 61 -13.31 5.86 -23.21
CA MET A 61 -13.23 7.31 -23.22
C MET A 61 -13.04 7.89 -21.81
N PHE A 62 -12.32 8.99 -21.71
CA PHE A 62 -12.03 9.63 -20.43
C PHE A 62 -13.14 10.60 -20.00
N GLU A 63 -13.81 11.24 -20.97
CA GLU A 63 -14.89 12.22 -20.76
C GLU A 63 -16.07 11.88 -21.69
N PRO A 64 -16.88 10.86 -21.33
CA PRO A 64 -17.91 10.32 -22.22
C PRO A 64 -19.13 11.25 -22.38
N GLU A 65 -19.34 12.21 -21.48
CA GLU A 65 -20.57 13.02 -21.42
C GLU A 65 -20.73 13.98 -22.63
N LYS A 66 -19.66 14.27 -23.34
CA LYS A 66 -19.63 15.22 -24.46
C LYS A 66 -19.76 14.56 -25.82
N LEU A 67 -19.74 13.23 -25.89
CA LEU A 67 -19.64 12.48 -27.14
C LEU A 67 -20.99 12.29 -27.84
N LYS A 68 -20.95 12.22 -29.18
CA LYS A 68 -22.12 11.95 -30.01
C LYS A 68 -21.83 10.88 -31.05
N VAL A 69 -22.87 10.10 -31.41
CA VAL A 69 -22.79 9.18 -32.53
C VAL A 69 -22.67 10.00 -33.82
N GLY A 70 -21.78 9.57 -34.71
CA GLY A 70 -21.48 10.27 -35.95
C GLY A 70 -20.26 11.22 -35.85
N GLU A 71 -19.72 11.43 -34.65
CA GLU A 71 -18.51 12.27 -34.43
C GLU A 71 -17.28 11.63 -35.04
N GLU A 72 -16.42 12.44 -35.66
CA GLU A 72 -15.19 11.99 -36.28
C GLU A 72 -14.08 11.71 -35.26
N VAL A 73 -13.29 10.68 -35.53
CA VAL A 73 -12.21 10.21 -34.68
C VAL A 73 -10.93 9.99 -35.49
N ALA A 74 -9.82 10.48 -34.96
CA ALA A 74 -8.47 10.18 -35.48
C ALA A 74 -7.68 9.29 -34.54
N ARG A 75 -6.92 8.39 -35.15
CA ARG A 75 -5.91 7.61 -34.39
C ARG A 75 -4.62 8.42 -34.22
N THR A 76 -3.89 8.16 -33.16
CA THR A 76 -2.65 8.88 -32.89
C THR A 76 -1.38 8.13 -33.30
N ASN A 77 -1.48 6.84 -33.58
CA ASN A 77 -0.37 5.89 -33.78
C ASN A 77 0.62 5.89 -32.61
N LYS A 78 0.15 6.21 -31.42
CA LYS A 78 0.94 6.22 -30.17
C LYS A 78 0.18 5.53 -29.05
N PRO A 79 0.86 4.76 -28.20
CA PRO A 79 0.24 4.23 -26.98
C PRO A 79 -0.17 5.41 -26.09
N PHE A 80 -1.18 5.17 -25.24
CA PHE A 80 -1.59 6.16 -24.25
C PHE A 80 -0.45 6.45 -23.26
N GLN A 81 -0.15 7.72 -23.07
CA GLN A 81 0.91 8.23 -22.21
C GLN A 81 0.36 9.28 -21.24
N ILE A 82 0.88 9.28 -20.04
CA ILE A 82 0.61 10.31 -19.04
C ILE A 82 1.84 11.19 -18.82
N PRO A 83 1.64 12.49 -18.56
CA PRO A 83 2.74 13.35 -18.11
C PRO A 83 3.15 12.95 -16.69
N VAL A 84 4.46 12.86 -16.45
CA VAL A 84 5.03 12.64 -15.13
C VAL A 84 6.01 13.75 -14.81
N SER A 85 6.05 14.21 -13.55
CA SER A 85 6.86 15.34 -13.12
C SER A 85 7.24 15.23 -11.66
N GLN A 86 8.39 15.78 -11.28
CA GLN A 86 8.78 15.96 -9.89
C GLN A 86 7.83 16.93 -9.14
N GLY A 87 7.19 17.83 -9.88
CA GLY A 87 6.19 18.75 -9.35
C GLY A 87 4.90 18.09 -8.84
N PHE A 88 4.75 16.76 -8.93
CA PHE A 88 3.63 16.04 -8.34
C PHE A 88 3.77 15.81 -6.83
N LEU A 89 4.96 15.99 -6.27
CA LEU A 89 5.15 15.92 -4.83
C LEU A 89 4.33 17.00 -4.11
N GLY A 90 3.59 16.60 -3.08
CA GLY A 90 2.66 17.46 -2.35
C GLY A 90 1.38 17.81 -3.10
N ARG A 91 1.00 17.04 -4.15
CA ARG A 91 -0.16 17.31 -4.99
C ARG A 91 -1.15 16.13 -4.98
N ILE A 92 -2.42 16.49 -5.23
CA ILE A 92 -3.50 15.53 -5.51
C ILE A 92 -3.85 15.67 -6.98
N ILE A 93 -3.72 14.58 -7.72
CA ILE A 93 -3.97 14.52 -9.17
C ILE A 93 -4.95 13.40 -9.50
N ASP A 94 -5.61 13.51 -10.64
CA ASP A 94 -6.41 12.42 -11.19
C ASP A 94 -5.53 11.40 -11.95
N PRO A 95 -6.07 10.26 -12.39
CA PRO A 95 -5.31 9.26 -13.17
C PRO A 95 -4.79 9.75 -14.51
N LEU A 96 -5.29 10.86 -15.04
CA LEU A 96 -4.77 11.54 -16.23
C LEU A 96 -3.69 12.58 -15.89
N CYS A 97 -3.27 12.63 -14.61
CA CYS A 97 -2.28 13.56 -14.05
C CYS A 97 -2.72 15.04 -14.08
N ARG A 98 -4.02 15.30 -14.06
CA ARG A 98 -4.57 16.65 -13.92
C ARG A 98 -4.69 16.96 -12.42
N PRO A 99 -4.25 18.15 -11.94
CA PRO A 99 -4.40 18.54 -10.55
C PRO A 99 -5.88 18.72 -10.18
N ILE A 100 -6.27 18.18 -9.03
CA ILE A 100 -7.64 18.27 -8.48
C ILE A 100 -7.67 18.87 -7.07
N ASP A 101 -6.53 19.37 -6.59
CA ASP A 101 -6.33 19.97 -5.25
C ASP A 101 -6.62 21.47 -5.17
N GLY A 102 -7.03 22.08 -6.27
CA GLY A 102 -7.30 23.52 -6.33
C GLY A 102 -6.06 24.43 -6.33
N LEU A 103 -4.85 23.86 -6.32
CA LEU A 103 -3.59 24.62 -6.27
C LEU A 103 -3.08 25.07 -7.65
N GLY A 104 -3.89 24.92 -8.69
CA GLY A 104 -3.53 25.30 -10.06
C GLY A 104 -2.58 24.31 -10.75
N PRO A 105 -2.02 24.72 -11.91
CA PRO A 105 -1.19 23.83 -12.75
C PRO A 105 0.05 23.30 -12.02
N VAL A 106 0.44 22.06 -12.34
CA VAL A 106 1.70 21.50 -11.87
C VAL A 106 2.85 22.09 -12.67
N PHE A 107 3.81 22.68 -11.97
CA PHE A 107 5.03 23.24 -12.54
C PHE A 107 6.16 22.20 -12.63
N GLY A 108 7.13 22.46 -13.52
CA GLY A 108 8.30 21.61 -13.72
C GLY A 108 8.28 20.88 -15.06
N GLU A 109 9.42 20.27 -15.37
CA GLU A 109 9.59 19.48 -16.60
C GLU A 109 8.68 18.27 -16.58
N LYS A 110 7.93 18.06 -17.66
CA LYS A 110 7.03 16.93 -17.86
C LYS A 110 7.64 15.94 -18.83
N LYS A 111 7.74 14.69 -18.41
CA LYS A 111 8.08 13.56 -19.27
C LYS A 111 6.83 12.74 -19.54
N TYR A 112 6.59 12.36 -20.78
CA TYR A 112 5.46 11.52 -21.14
C TYR A 112 5.86 10.05 -21.11
N LEU A 113 5.17 9.24 -20.30
CA LEU A 113 5.43 7.81 -20.16
C LEU A 113 4.18 7.00 -20.44
N SER A 114 4.35 5.89 -21.15
CA SER A 114 3.25 4.93 -21.36
C SER A 114 2.82 4.31 -20.02
N ILE A 115 1.52 4.16 -19.83
CA ILE A 115 0.96 3.44 -18.68
C ILE A 115 1.11 1.92 -18.83
N GLN A 116 1.22 1.44 -20.06
CA GLN A 116 1.48 0.02 -20.36
C GLN A 116 2.99 -0.18 -20.48
N ARG A 117 3.58 -0.65 -19.38
CA ARG A 117 5.00 -0.96 -19.28
C ARG A 117 5.17 -2.37 -18.74
N GLU A 118 6.16 -3.07 -19.27
CA GLU A 118 6.51 -4.41 -18.80
C GLU A 118 7.17 -4.37 -17.41
N ALA A 119 6.90 -5.40 -16.64
CA ALA A 119 7.56 -5.58 -15.34
C ALA A 119 9.07 -5.82 -15.54
N PRO A 120 9.94 -5.37 -14.60
CA PRO A 120 11.37 -5.63 -14.68
C PRO A 120 11.66 -7.12 -14.75
N GLY A 121 12.47 -7.54 -15.75
CA GLY A 121 12.89 -8.93 -15.92
C GLY A 121 13.76 -9.44 -14.77
N ILE A 122 13.90 -10.76 -14.65
CA ILE A 122 14.61 -11.42 -13.55
C ILE A 122 16.08 -10.99 -13.42
N THR A 123 16.73 -10.65 -14.52
CA THR A 123 18.13 -10.21 -14.54
C THR A 123 18.36 -8.86 -13.86
N ARG A 124 17.33 -8.03 -13.75
CA ARG A 124 17.39 -6.74 -13.08
C ARG A 124 16.96 -6.83 -11.62
N ARG A 125 16.24 -7.87 -11.22
CA ARG A 125 15.72 -8.01 -9.86
C ARG A 125 16.83 -8.35 -8.87
N VAL A 126 16.75 -7.74 -7.70
CA VAL A 126 17.67 -7.94 -6.57
C VAL A 126 16.89 -8.54 -5.42
N ARG A 127 17.56 -9.39 -4.64
CA ARG A 127 16.97 -9.98 -3.44
C ARG A 127 16.57 -8.89 -2.44
N VAL A 128 15.39 -9.04 -1.87
CA VAL A 128 14.90 -8.19 -0.78
C VAL A 128 15.64 -8.57 0.50
N ASN A 129 16.49 -7.68 1.00
CA ASN A 129 17.35 -7.92 2.15
C ASN A 129 17.33 -6.78 3.20
N LYS A 130 16.63 -5.68 2.91
CA LYS A 130 16.50 -4.54 3.82
C LYS A 130 15.04 -4.41 4.30
N PRO A 131 14.79 -4.31 5.62
CA PRO A 131 13.45 -4.12 6.13
C PRO A 131 12.91 -2.75 5.76
N LEU A 132 11.61 -2.68 5.49
CA LEU A 132 10.83 -1.46 5.42
C LEU A 132 10.14 -1.28 6.76
N GLU A 133 10.44 -0.22 7.48
CA GLU A 133 9.87 0.07 8.79
C GLU A 133 8.50 0.72 8.63
N THR A 134 7.44 0.00 8.98
CA THR A 134 6.07 0.55 8.91
C THR A 134 5.76 1.48 10.10
N GLY A 135 6.56 1.41 11.15
CA GLY A 135 6.31 2.09 12.41
C GLY A 135 5.20 1.44 13.24
N VAL A 136 4.72 0.27 12.82
CA VAL A 136 3.69 -0.53 13.49
C VAL A 136 4.30 -1.81 14.04
N MET A 137 4.37 -1.90 15.37
CA MET A 137 5.17 -2.90 16.08
C MET A 137 4.84 -4.35 15.73
N VAL A 138 3.56 -4.68 15.60
CA VAL A 138 3.12 -6.05 15.27
C VAL A 138 3.57 -6.44 13.86
N VAL A 139 3.57 -5.51 12.92
CA VAL A 139 4.01 -5.75 11.54
C VAL A 139 5.52 -5.87 11.49
N ASP A 140 6.23 -4.85 11.96
CA ASP A 140 7.69 -4.77 11.85
C ASP A 140 8.40 -5.96 12.51
N LEU A 141 7.82 -6.51 13.59
CA LEU A 141 8.40 -7.66 14.27
C LEU A 141 7.89 -9.02 13.75
N LEU A 142 6.55 -9.18 13.60
CA LEU A 142 5.96 -10.50 13.37
C LEU A 142 5.70 -10.78 11.89
N VAL A 143 5.37 -9.76 11.08
CA VAL A 143 5.05 -9.88 9.64
C VAL A 143 5.83 -8.81 8.85
N PRO A 144 7.17 -8.78 8.94
CA PRO A 144 7.95 -7.68 8.39
C PRO A 144 7.82 -7.57 6.87
N VAL A 145 7.89 -6.34 6.38
CA VAL A 145 7.93 -6.00 4.98
C VAL A 145 9.36 -5.60 4.60
N GLY A 146 9.80 -5.92 3.40
CA GLY A 146 11.10 -5.48 2.88
C GLY A 146 10.98 -4.49 1.72
N TYR A 147 12.02 -3.68 1.50
CA TYR A 147 12.05 -2.79 0.34
C TYR A 147 11.97 -3.55 -0.98
N GLY A 148 10.97 -3.21 -1.80
CA GLY A 148 10.68 -3.91 -3.05
C GLY A 148 9.77 -5.12 -2.91
N GLN A 149 9.22 -5.38 -1.73
CA GLN A 149 8.22 -6.42 -1.52
C GLN A 149 6.84 -5.95 -1.99
N ARG A 150 6.00 -6.90 -2.38
CA ARG A 150 4.57 -6.72 -2.67
C ARG A 150 3.78 -7.41 -1.57
N GLU A 151 3.27 -6.64 -0.63
CA GLU A 151 2.58 -7.18 0.54
C GLU A 151 1.11 -6.77 0.51
N LEU A 152 0.21 -7.74 0.43
CA LEU A 152 -1.23 -7.50 0.38
C LEU A 152 -1.74 -7.08 1.77
N VAL A 153 -2.53 -6.02 1.84
CA VAL A 153 -3.27 -5.63 3.05
C VAL A 153 -4.72 -6.04 2.85
N ILE A 154 -5.16 -7.06 3.59
CA ILE A 154 -6.46 -7.69 3.37
C ILE A 154 -7.30 -7.74 4.65
N GLY A 155 -8.61 -7.57 4.55
CA GLY A 155 -9.57 -7.64 5.65
C GLY A 155 -10.84 -6.88 5.38
N ASP A 156 -11.80 -6.98 6.28
CA ASP A 156 -13.12 -6.36 6.15
C ASP A 156 -13.04 -4.82 6.17
N ALA A 157 -14.07 -4.19 5.60
CA ALA A 157 -14.22 -2.74 5.67
C ALA A 157 -14.16 -2.23 7.13
N LYS A 158 -13.56 -1.06 7.34
CA LYS A 158 -13.47 -0.38 8.65
C LYS A 158 -12.68 -1.13 9.74
N THR A 159 -11.86 -2.11 9.41
CA THR A 159 -10.97 -2.82 10.36
C THR A 159 -9.66 -2.10 10.67
N GLY A 160 -9.40 -0.96 10.03
CA GLY A 160 -8.22 -0.13 10.26
C GLY A 160 -7.11 -0.28 9.22
N LYS A 161 -7.38 -0.89 8.05
CA LYS A 161 -6.41 -1.01 6.94
C LYS A 161 -5.82 0.34 6.54
N THR A 162 -6.67 1.32 6.23
CA THR A 162 -6.23 2.67 5.83
C THR A 162 -5.39 3.34 6.90
N THR A 163 -5.73 3.18 8.19
CA THR A 163 -4.91 3.70 9.29
C THR A 163 -3.49 3.13 9.27
N PHE A 164 -3.35 1.82 9.11
CA PHE A 164 -2.05 1.16 8.98
C PHE A 164 -1.27 1.67 7.76
N LEU A 165 -1.93 1.78 6.61
CA LEU A 165 -1.30 2.29 5.38
C LEU A 165 -0.75 3.70 5.58
N LEU A 166 -1.52 4.57 6.24
CA LEU A 166 -1.09 5.93 6.54
C LEU A 166 0.06 5.97 7.55
N GLN A 167 0.06 5.10 8.57
CA GLN A 167 1.20 4.96 9.48
C GLN A 167 2.47 4.54 8.73
N ALA A 168 2.37 3.56 7.82
CA ALA A 168 3.49 3.12 6.98
C ALA A 168 3.99 4.25 6.06
N MET A 169 3.08 5.02 5.43
CA MET A 169 3.46 6.19 4.63
C MET A 169 4.21 7.23 5.45
N VAL A 170 3.70 7.57 6.63
CA VAL A 170 4.36 8.56 7.51
C VAL A 170 5.73 8.06 7.97
N SER A 171 5.85 6.79 8.34
CA SER A 171 7.13 6.19 8.69
C SER A 171 8.13 6.32 7.55
N GLN A 172 7.73 5.95 6.34
CA GLN A 172 8.61 5.97 5.18
C GLN A 172 8.93 7.38 4.67
N ALA A 173 7.95 8.28 4.66
CA ALA A 173 8.17 9.66 4.22
C ALA A 173 9.14 10.41 5.16
N LYS A 174 9.13 10.13 6.46
CA LYS A 174 10.11 10.66 7.42
C LYS A 174 11.53 10.16 7.16
N GLU A 175 11.69 8.96 6.59
CA GLU A 175 12.98 8.43 6.11
C GLU A 175 13.36 8.97 4.71
N GLY A 176 12.59 9.92 4.18
CA GLY A 176 12.85 10.54 2.87
C GLY A 176 12.35 9.73 1.67
N ILE A 177 11.63 8.64 1.90
CA ILE A 177 11.06 7.79 0.84
C ILE A 177 9.84 8.47 0.21
N ILE A 178 9.73 8.42 -1.10
CA ILE A 178 8.57 8.95 -1.81
C ILE A 178 7.39 8.00 -1.65
N CYS A 179 6.25 8.53 -1.23
CA CYS A 179 5.03 7.77 -1.03
C CYS A 179 3.98 8.13 -2.09
N ILE A 180 3.36 7.12 -2.69
CA ILE A 180 2.28 7.30 -3.67
C ILE A 180 1.04 6.61 -3.14
N TYR A 181 -0.02 7.37 -2.95
CA TYR A 181 -1.33 6.85 -2.56
C TYR A 181 -2.26 6.86 -3.78
N VAL A 182 -2.71 5.68 -4.19
CA VAL A 182 -3.66 5.52 -5.29
C VAL A 182 -5.03 5.18 -4.72
N GLY A 183 -5.92 6.16 -4.70
CA GLY A 183 -7.31 5.98 -4.29
C GLY A 183 -8.19 5.61 -5.48
N ILE A 184 -8.88 4.47 -5.39
CA ILE A 184 -9.66 3.89 -6.49
C ILE A 184 -11.13 3.81 -6.10
N GLY A 185 -11.97 4.61 -6.75
CA GLY A 185 -13.40 4.68 -6.46
C GLY A 185 -13.72 5.18 -5.05
N LYS A 186 -12.89 6.06 -4.49
CA LYS A 186 -13.06 6.58 -3.14
C LYS A 186 -14.07 7.72 -3.10
N GLU A 187 -14.79 7.81 -2.00
CA GLU A 187 -15.60 9.00 -1.69
C GLU A 187 -14.69 10.20 -1.42
N THR A 188 -15.11 11.39 -1.84
CA THR A 188 -14.37 12.64 -1.63
C THR A 188 -14.05 12.90 -0.15
N SER A 189 -14.96 12.55 0.75
CA SER A 189 -14.77 12.61 2.20
C SER A 189 -13.61 11.74 2.69
N ALA A 190 -13.48 10.52 2.17
CA ALA A 190 -12.40 9.60 2.52
C ALA A 190 -11.04 10.11 2.02
N VAL A 191 -11.00 10.69 0.81
CA VAL A 191 -9.80 11.32 0.27
C VAL A 191 -9.33 12.47 1.16
N LYS A 192 -10.27 13.30 1.63
CA LYS A 192 -9.97 14.43 2.53
C LYS A 192 -9.36 13.97 3.85
N ILE A 193 -9.86 12.88 4.44
CA ILE A 193 -9.30 12.31 5.67
C ILE A 193 -7.83 11.88 5.47
N VAL A 194 -7.50 11.26 4.33
CA VAL A 194 -6.13 10.87 4.00
C VAL A 194 -5.23 12.09 3.84
N GLU A 195 -5.69 13.10 3.09
CA GLU A 195 -4.97 14.36 2.89
C GLU A 195 -4.67 15.05 4.21
N ASP A 196 -5.70 15.25 5.05
CA ASP A 196 -5.57 15.95 6.32
C ASP A 196 -4.62 15.21 7.28
N TYR A 197 -4.69 13.87 7.31
CA TYR A 197 -3.77 13.05 8.11
C TYR A 197 -2.31 13.25 7.68
N LEU A 198 -2.02 13.19 6.37
CA LEU A 198 -0.66 13.34 5.84
C LEU A 198 -0.12 14.77 6.06
N LYS A 199 -0.99 15.78 5.96
CA LYS A 199 -0.64 17.18 6.26
C LYS A 199 -0.36 17.38 7.76
N GLU A 200 -1.20 16.84 8.64
CA GLU A 200 -1.01 16.91 10.10
C GLU A 200 0.29 16.24 10.53
N MET A 201 0.66 15.13 9.88
CA MET A 201 1.91 14.42 10.15
C MET A 201 3.16 15.06 9.48
N ASN A 202 2.99 16.18 8.74
CA ASN A 202 4.04 16.92 8.04
C ASN A 202 4.85 16.08 7.05
N VAL A 203 4.17 15.24 6.26
CA VAL A 203 4.81 14.35 5.25
C VAL A 203 4.18 14.48 3.86
N PHE A 204 3.24 15.40 3.69
CA PHE A 204 2.52 15.56 2.44
C PHE A 204 3.44 15.98 1.28
N ASP A 205 4.50 16.74 1.54
CA ASP A 205 5.52 17.15 0.59
C ASP A 205 6.34 16.00 -0.01
N LYS A 206 6.34 14.83 0.63
CA LYS A 206 6.94 13.57 0.13
C LYS A 206 5.92 12.62 -0.48
N THR A 207 4.68 13.07 -0.65
CA THR A 207 3.56 12.23 -1.08
C THR A 207 2.97 12.72 -2.39
N VAL A 208 2.56 11.78 -3.25
CA VAL A 208 1.69 12.04 -4.41
C VAL A 208 0.39 11.27 -4.19
N MET A 209 -0.75 11.94 -4.29
CA MET A 209 -2.06 11.29 -4.26
C MET A 209 -2.63 11.22 -5.68
N VAL A 210 -2.87 10.01 -6.18
CA VAL A 210 -3.52 9.74 -7.47
C VAL A 210 -4.93 9.26 -7.17
N ILE A 211 -5.93 10.09 -7.42
CA ILE A 211 -7.29 9.86 -6.94
C ILE A 211 -8.29 9.76 -8.09
N ALA A 212 -9.00 8.64 -8.12
CA ALA A 212 -10.26 8.51 -8.83
C ALA A 212 -11.38 8.31 -7.81
N THR A 213 -12.40 9.16 -7.88
CA THR A 213 -13.56 9.07 -6.99
C THR A 213 -14.62 8.11 -7.54
N SER A 214 -15.58 7.75 -6.71
CA SER A 214 -16.75 6.95 -7.12
C SER A 214 -17.62 7.66 -8.17
N GLU A 215 -17.48 8.97 -8.30
CA GLU A 215 -18.22 9.79 -9.29
C GLU A 215 -17.55 9.79 -10.67
N ASN A 216 -16.27 9.40 -10.75
CA ASN A 216 -15.56 9.35 -12.01
C ASN A 216 -16.01 8.16 -12.87
N PRO A 217 -15.95 8.29 -14.21
CA PRO A 217 -16.22 7.17 -15.12
C PRO A 217 -15.38 5.91 -14.76
N SER A 218 -15.94 4.73 -15.03
CA SER A 218 -15.26 3.44 -14.77
C SER A 218 -13.89 3.36 -15.45
N THR A 219 -13.73 4.00 -16.60
CA THR A 219 -12.44 4.13 -17.31
C THR A 219 -11.37 4.81 -16.45
N ILE A 220 -11.69 5.91 -15.78
CA ILE A 220 -10.74 6.66 -14.93
C ILE A 220 -10.36 5.81 -13.73
N ASN A 221 -11.32 5.14 -13.10
CA ASN A 221 -11.07 4.23 -12.00
C ASN A 221 -10.20 3.02 -12.43
N TYR A 222 -10.44 2.48 -13.61
CA TYR A 222 -9.63 1.41 -14.20
C TYR A 222 -8.17 1.83 -14.44
N LEU A 223 -7.94 3.07 -14.88
CA LEU A 223 -6.59 3.59 -15.17
C LEU A 223 -5.77 3.89 -13.91
N SER A 224 -6.41 4.12 -12.76
CA SER A 224 -5.77 4.61 -11.55
C SER A 224 -4.51 3.84 -11.13
N PRO A 225 -4.53 2.49 -11.00
CA PRO A 225 -3.33 1.76 -10.56
C PRO A 225 -2.20 1.80 -11.60
N PHE A 226 -2.52 1.86 -12.88
CA PHE A 226 -1.53 1.99 -13.96
C PHE A 226 -0.82 3.34 -13.91
N SER A 227 -1.58 4.42 -13.75
CA SER A 227 -1.05 5.78 -13.64
C SER A 227 -0.20 5.93 -12.39
N GLY A 228 -0.68 5.47 -11.22
CA GLY A 228 0.08 5.49 -9.97
C GLY A 228 1.40 4.73 -10.09
N MET A 229 1.38 3.52 -10.66
CA MET A 229 2.61 2.74 -10.88
C MET A 229 3.56 3.41 -11.86
N THR A 230 3.07 4.06 -12.90
CA THR A 230 3.92 4.78 -13.87
C THR A 230 4.61 5.98 -13.22
N ILE A 231 3.92 6.69 -12.31
CA ILE A 231 4.52 7.75 -11.50
C ILE A 231 5.57 7.18 -10.52
N ALA A 232 5.29 6.04 -9.90
CA ALA A 232 6.25 5.34 -9.03
C ALA A 232 7.54 4.98 -9.78
N GLU A 233 7.39 4.46 -11.00
CA GLU A 233 8.54 4.12 -11.86
C GLU A 233 9.35 5.35 -12.27
N TYR A 234 8.70 6.48 -12.51
CA TYR A 234 9.40 7.73 -12.81
C TYR A 234 10.35 8.13 -11.68
N PHE A 235 9.90 8.08 -10.43
CA PHE A 235 10.76 8.38 -9.28
C PHE A 235 11.82 7.30 -9.06
N ARG A 236 11.47 6.02 -9.14
CA ARG A 236 12.42 4.91 -9.06
C ARG A 236 13.54 5.03 -10.09
N ASP A 237 13.20 5.33 -11.34
CA ASP A 237 14.16 5.43 -12.45
C ASP A 237 15.10 6.66 -12.29
N ARG A 238 14.78 7.59 -11.39
CA ARG A 238 15.64 8.71 -10.95
C ARG A 238 16.50 8.39 -9.73
N GLY A 239 16.42 7.16 -9.23
CA GLY A 239 17.23 6.67 -8.13
C GLY A 239 16.59 6.76 -6.76
N GLU A 240 15.30 7.10 -6.69
CA GLU A 240 14.54 7.17 -5.45
C GLU A 240 13.98 5.79 -5.06
N LYS A 241 13.77 5.58 -3.77
CA LYS A 241 12.91 4.49 -3.28
C LYS A 241 11.48 4.98 -3.20
N VAL A 242 10.54 4.09 -3.51
CA VAL A 242 9.12 4.44 -3.56
C VAL A 242 8.31 3.42 -2.77
N LEU A 243 7.36 3.91 -1.97
CA LEU A 243 6.25 3.14 -1.41
C LEU A 243 4.98 3.50 -2.18
N ILE A 244 4.32 2.51 -2.79
CA ILE A 244 3.03 2.70 -3.47
C ILE A 244 1.93 1.91 -2.79
N ILE A 245 0.79 2.55 -2.60
CA ILE A 245 -0.43 1.96 -2.02
C ILE A 245 -1.53 1.96 -3.08
N PHE A 246 -2.22 0.85 -3.26
CA PHE A 246 -3.41 0.74 -4.11
C PHE A 246 -4.65 0.50 -3.24
N ASP A 247 -5.38 1.55 -2.93
CA ASP A 247 -6.56 1.50 -2.04
C ASP A 247 -7.87 1.72 -2.83
N ASP A 248 -8.58 0.66 -3.34
CA ASP A 248 -8.26 -0.76 -3.23
C ASP A 248 -8.42 -1.50 -4.58
N LEU A 249 -7.74 -2.63 -4.72
CA LEU A 249 -7.79 -3.43 -5.94
C LEU A 249 -9.07 -4.29 -6.05
N THR A 250 -9.84 -4.47 -4.98
CA THR A 250 -11.18 -5.09 -5.07
C THR A 250 -12.14 -4.15 -5.80
N SER A 251 -12.10 -2.86 -5.49
CA SER A 251 -12.85 -1.82 -6.21
C SER A 251 -12.40 -1.71 -7.66
N HIS A 252 -11.08 -1.73 -7.93
CA HIS A 252 -10.56 -1.78 -9.30
C HIS A 252 -11.14 -2.95 -10.10
N ALA A 253 -11.21 -4.15 -9.50
CA ALA A 253 -11.80 -5.32 -10.16
C ALA A 253 -13.29 -5.12 -10.47
N LYS A 254 -14.04 -4.45 -9.58
CA LYS A 254 -15.46 -4.13 -9.81
C LYS A 254 -15.64 -3.18 -11.02
N PHE A 255 -14.83 -2.13 -11.13
CA PHE A 255 -14.86 -1.22 -12.28
C PHE A 255 -14.47 -1.93 -13.58
N TYR A 256 -13.47 -2.80 -13.56
CA TYR A 256 -13.12 -3.60 -14.74
C TYR A 256 -14.22 -4.59 -15.12
N ARG A 257 -14.89 -5.20 -14.15
CA ARG A 257 -16.08 -6.02 -14.40
C ARG A 257 -17.19 -5.23 -15.07
N GLU A 258 -17.46 -4.01 -14.59
CA GLU A 258 -18.46 -3.11 -15.20
C GLU A 258 -18.11 -2.81 -16.68
N ILE A 259 -16.89 -2.40 -16.96
CA ILE A 259 -16.40 -2.18 -18.33
C ILE A 259 -16.65 -3.43 -19.19
N SER A 260 -16.24 -4.61 -18.69
CA SER A 260 -16.35 -5.87 -19.42
C SER A 260 -17.79 -6.28 -19.71
N LEU A 261 -18.71 -6.01 -18.79
CA LEU A 261 -20.13 -6.27 -18.98
C LEU A 261 -20.76 -5.30 -19.98
N LEU A 262 -20.36 -4.03 -19.96
CA LEU A 262 -20.81 -3.01 -20.92
C LEU A 262 -20.42 -3.34 -22.36
N ILE A 263 -19.21 -3.90 -22.56
CA ILE A 263 -18.76 -4.40 -23.88
C ILE A 263 -19.26 -5.81 -24.20
N LYS A 264 -20.14 -6.37 -23.36
CA LYS A 264 -20.78 -7.69 -23.54
C LYS A 264 -19.78 -8.85 -23.64
N ARG A 265 -18.64 -8.78 -22.95
CA ARG A 265 -17.73 -9.92 -22.82
C ARG A 265 -18.37 -11.01 -21.99
N VAL A 266 -18.11 -12.26 -22.35
CA VAL A 266 -18.60 -13.41 -21.60
C VAL A 266 -18.04 -13.39 -20.18
N PRO A 267 -18.89 -13.34 -19.14
CA PRO A 267 -18.40 -13.31 -17.76
C PRO A 267 -17.81 -14.66 -17.33
N GLY A 268 -16.73 -14.58 -16.58
CA GLY A 268 -16.11 -15.73 -15.92
C GLY A 268 -16.62 -15.96 -14.51
N ARG A 269 -15.76 -16.48 -13.62
CA ARG A 269 -16.09 -16.78 -12.21
C ARG A 269 -16.53 -15.50 -11.48
N SER A 270 -17.62 -15.58 -10.74
CA SER A 270 -18.24 -14.46 -9.98
C SER A 270 -18.52 -13.24 -10.86
N SER A 271 -18.82 -13.46 -12.13
CA SER A 271 -19.07 -12.43 -13.15
C SER A 271 -17.87 -11.50 -13.43
N TYR A 272 -16.67 -11.84 -12.98
CA TYR A 272 -15.46 -11.13 -13.36
C TYR A 272 -14.95 -11.61 -14.73
N PRO A 273 -14.32 -10.72 -15.52
CA PRO A 273 -13.68 -11.13 -16.77
C PRO A 273 -12.50 -12.08 -16.48
N GLY A 274 -12.27 -13.05 -17.37
CA GLY A 274 -11.25 -14.09 -17.17
C GLY A 274 -9.83 -13.59 -17.09
N ASP A 275 -9.55 -12.40 -17.61
CA ASP A 275 -8.24 -11.74 -17.65
C ASP A 275 -7.96 -10.80 -16.44
N ILE A 276 -8.89 -10.68 -15.48
CA ILE A 276 -8.72 -9.76 -14.32
C ILE A 276 -7.42 -10.02 -13.55
N PHE A 277 -7.05 -11.29 -13.39
CA PHE A 277 -5.79 -11.66 -12.75
C PHE A 277 -4.58 -11.08 -13.50
N HIS A 278 -4.56 -11.25 -14.83
CA HIS A 278 -3.48 -10.72 -15.68
C HIS A 278 -3.40 -9.18 -15.60
N ILE A 279 -4.53 -8.51 -15.64
CA ILE A 279 -4.61 -7.04 -15.57
C ILE A 279 -4.01 -6.52 -14.26
N GLN A 280 -4.39 -7.10 -13.12
CA GLN A 280 -3.86 -6.69 -11.82
C GLN A 280 -2.41 -7.11 -11.62
N ALA A 281 -2.03 -8.31 -12.05
CA ALA A 281 -0.65 -8.79 -11.99
C ALA A 281 0.28 -7.89 -12.82
N ALA A 282 -0.14 -7.48 -14.03
CA ALA A 282 0.64 -6.58 -14.88
C ALA A 282 1.01 -5.24 -14.22
N VAL A 283 0.21 -4.77 -13.26
CA VAL A 283 0.53 -3.57 -12.46
C VAL A 283 1.42 -3.93 -11.26
N VAL A 284 0.99 -4.90 -10.45
CA VAL A 284 1.64 -5.22 -9.16
C VAL A 284 3.05 -5.79 -9.37
N GLU A 285 3.28 -6.55 -10.44
CA GLU A 285 4.59 -7.12 -10.77
C GLU A 285 5.63 -6.08 -11.21
N ARG A 286 5.22 -4.87 -11.57
CA ARG A 286 6.15 -3.76 -11.86
C ARG A 286 6.88 -3.26 -10.61
N ALA A 287 6.34 -3.53 -9.42
CA ALA A 287 7.03 -3.32 -8.16
C ALA A 287 8.16 -4.34 -7.96
N GLY A 288 9.14 -3.98 -7.16
CA GLY A 288 10.27 -4.83 -6.85
C GLY A 288 11.52 -4.06 -6.45
N ASN A 289 12.50 -4.79 -5.96
CA ASN A 289 13.87 -4.30 -5.75
C ASN A 289 14.68 -4.61 -7.01
N ILE A 290 15.28 -3.60 -7.63
CA ILE A 290 15.97 -3.74 -8.90
C ILE A 290 17.29 -2.98 -8.93
N LYS A 291 18.17 -3.35 -9.86
CA LYS A 291 19.34 -2.55 -10.23
C LYS A 291 19.03 -1.67 -11.43
N THR A 292 19.44 -0.42 -11.33
CA THR A 292 19.48 0.50 -12.47
C THR A 292 20.62 0.10 -13.44
N PRO A 293 20.66 0.63 -14.67
CA PRO A 293 21.80 0.44 -15.59
C PRO A 293 23.14 0.81 -14.94
N ASP A 294 23.16 1.83 -14.07
CA ASP A 294 24.35 2.29 -13.33
C ASP A 294 24.65 1.45 -12.08
N ASN A 295 24.04 0.25 -11.98
CA ASN A 295 24.22 -0.70 -10.89
C ASN A 295 23.77 -0.20 -9.49
N LYS A 296 22.99 0.88 -9.42
CA LYS A 296 22.39 1.39 -8.19
C LYS A 296 21.14 0.60 -7.83
N GLU A 297 21.01 0.21 -6.57
CA GLU A 297 19.83 -0.49 -6.05
C GLU A 297 18.70 0.50 -5.74
N VAL A 298 17.54 0.28 -6.36
CA VAL A 298 16.32 1.09 -6.20
C VAL A 298 15.11 0.19 -6.06
N SER A 299 14.06 0.66 -5.40
CA SER A 299 12.89 -0.18 -5.14
C SER A 299 11.56 0.55 -5.26
N ILE A 300 10.55 -0.19 -5.69
CA ILE A 300 9.14 0.13 -5.47
C ILE A 300 8.56 -0.95 -4.56
N THR A 301 8.20 -0.58 -3.35
CA THR A 301 7.45 -1.46 -2.44
C THR A 301 5.97 -1.21 -2.65
N ALA A 302 5.18 -2.25 -2.87
CA ALA A 302 3.75 -2.12 -3.13
C ALA A 302 2.91 -2.72 -2.01
N LEU A 303 1.93 -1.96 -1.54
CA LEU A 303 0.90 -2.38 -0.60
C LEU A 303 -0.47 -2.33 -1.29
N PRO A 304 -0.81 -3.35 -2.11
CA PRO A 304 -2.17 -3.49 -2.61
C PRO A 304 -3.14 -3.81 -1.48
N VAL A 305 -4.36 -3.28 -1.57
CA VAL A 305 -5.42 -3.51 -0.58
C VAL A 305 -6.51 -4.37 -1.19
N ALA A 306 -6.99 -5.34 -0.42
CA ALA A 306 -8.18 -6.12 -0.73
C ALA A 306 -9.21 -6.03 0.40
N GLU A 307 -10.48 -5.94 0.03
CA GLU A 307 -11.57 -6.07 0.97
C GLU A 307 -12.09 -7.50 1.03
N THR A 308 -12.35 -7.96 2.25
CA THR A 308 -13.08 -9.20 2.52
C THR A 308 -14.49 -8.89 2.99
N LEU A 309 -15.31 -9.91 3.07
CA LEU A 309 -16.61 -9.87 3.70
C LEU A 309 -16.64 -10.97 4.78
N GLU A 310 -16.92 -10.59 6.03
CA GLU A 310 -16.98 -11.52 7.18
C GLU A 310 -15.70 -12.38 7.34
N ASN A 311 -14.53 -11.78 7.17
CA ASN A 311 -13.23 -12.46 7.19
C ASN A 311 -13.02 -13.53 6.11
N ASP A 312 -13.86 -13.61 5.07
CA ASP A 312 -13.70 -14.59 4.00
C ASP A 312 -12.56 -14.18 3.05
N ILE A 313 -11.42 -14.84 3.19
CA ILE A 313 -10.24 -14.67 2.32
C ILE A 313 -10.28 -15.59 1.09
N SER A 314 -11.30 -16.47 0.97
CA SER A 314 -11.40 -17.44 -0.13
C SER A 314 -12.07 -16.87 -1.39
N GLY A 315 -12.51 -15.61 -1.34
CA GLY A 315 -13.12 -14.92 -2.46
C GLY A 315 -12.22 -14.88 -3.69
N TYR A 316 -12.83 -14.81 -4.88
CA TYR A 316 -12.11 -14.90 -6.16
C TYR A 316 -11.02 -13.82 -6.32
N ILE A 317 -11.32 -12.55 -6.03
CA ILE A 317 -10.36 -11.46 -6.14
C ILE A 317 -9.31 -11.56 -5.03
N GLN A 318 -9.70 -11.90 -3.81
CA GLN A 318 -8.83 -12.05 -2.65
C GLN A 318 -7.75 -13.11 -2.91
N THR A 319 -8.16 -14.30 -3.36
CA THR A 319 -7.23 -15.41 -3.70
C THR A 319 -6.30 -15.05 -4.85
N ASN A 320 -6.77 -14.33 -5.86
CA ASN A 320 -5.95 -13.84 -6.96
C ASN A 320 -4.88 -12.84 -6.47
N LEU A 321 -5.26 -11.88 -5.62
CA LEU A 321 -4.34 -10.90 -5.06
C LEU A 321 -3.30 -11.55 -4.13
N MET A 322 -3.71 -12.54 -3.32
CA MET A 322 -2.79 -13.32 -2.50
C MET A 322 -1.78 -14.13 -3.34
N ALA A 323 -2.19 -14.61 -4.53
CA ALA A 323 -1.31 -15.38 -5.41
C ALA A 323 -0.25 -14.50 -6.10
N MET A 324 -0.54 -13.24 -6.42
CA MET A 324 0.39 -12.33 -7.10
C MET A 324 1.29 -11.53 -6.15
N THR A 325 1.07 -11.62 -4.84
CA THR A 325 1.83 -10.89 -3.81
C THR A 325 2.80 -11.81 -3.07
N ASP A 326 3.79 -11.25 -2.40
CA ASP A 326 4.83 -11.98 -1.66
C ASP A 326 4.40 -12.39 -0.24
N GLY A 327 3.21 -11.98 0.17
CA GLY A 327 2.57 -12.25 1.44
C GLY A 327 1.34 -11.38 1.65
N HIS A 328 0.76 -11.45 2.85
CA HIS A 328 -0.39 -10.63 3.20
C HIS A 328 -0.43 -10.31 4.70
N ILE A 329 -0.91 -9.12 5.02
CA ILE A 329 -1.23 -8.65 6.37
C ILE A 329 -2.76 -8.73 6.51
N PHE A 330 -3.22 -9.60 7.39
CA PHE A 330 -4.64 -9.88 7.57
C PHE A 330 -5.24 -9.07 8.72
N PHE A 331 -6.19 -8.19 8.39
CA PHE A 331 -7.00 -7.42 9.33
C PHE A 331 -8.26 -8.19 9.68
N ASP A 332 -8.31 -8.69 10.91
CA ASP A 332 -9.36 -9.58 11.40
C ASP A 332 -10.44 -8.80 12.15
N ILE A 333 -11.70 -8.94 11.72
CA ILE A 333 -12.85 -8.27 12.35
C ILE A 333 -13.06 -8.73 13.79
N ASN A 334 -12.70 -9.98 14.15
CA ASN A 334 -12.84 -10.47 15.50
C ASN A 334 -11.82 -9.79 16.42
N VAL A 335 -10.55 -9.68 15.98
CA VAL A 335 -9.50 -8.93 16.69
C VAL A 335 -9.90 -7.46 16.85
N PHE A 336 -10.57 -6.89 15.83
CA PHE A 336 -11.10 -5.53 15.90
C PHE A 336 -12.20 -5.39 16.98
N ARG A 337 -13.14 -6.34 17.05
CA ARG A 337 -14.22 -6.37 18.04
C ARG A 337 -13.70 -6.56 19.47
N GLU A 338 -12.58 -7.26 19.64
CA GLU A 338 -11.88 -7.37 20.93
C GLU A 338 -11.21 -6.06 21.39
N GLY A 339 -11.26 -5.00 20.60
CA GLY A 339 -10.66 -3.71 20.94
C GLY A 339 -9.16 -3.58 20.68
N LYS A 340 -8.53 -4.59 20.07
CA LYS A 340 -7.10 -4.57 19.74
C LYS A 340 -6.82 -3.69 18.52
N ARG A 341 -5.78 -2.87 18.59
CA ARG A 341 -5.39 -1.92 17.53
C ARG A 341 -3.87 -1.93 17.31
N PRO A 342 -3.38 -2.13 16.05
CA PRO A 342 -4.16 -2.51 14.87
C PRO A 342 -4.77 -3.90 14.98
N ALA A 343 -5.89 -4.12 14.29
CA ALA A 343 -6.61 -5.40 14.33
C ALA A 343 -5.96 -6.47 13.43
N ILE A 344 -4.64 -6.60 13.52
CA ILE A 344 -3.86 -7.51 12.68
C ILE A 344 -3.77 -8.89 13.35
N ASN A 345 -4.19 -9.91 12.63
CA ASN A 345 -3.98 -11.30 13.04
C ASN A 345 -2.61 -11.78 12.56
N ALA A 346 -1.61 -11.73 13.45
CA ALA A 346 -0.23 -12.10 13.13
C ALA A 346 -0.03 -13.59 12.81
N PHE A 347 -0.99 -14.46 13.14
CA PHE A 347 -0.92 -15.90 12.87
C PHE A 347 -1.46 -16.24 11.47
N LEU A 348 -2.48 -15.52 11.02
CA LEU A 348 -3.04 -15.65 9.68
C LEU A 348 -2.33 -14.77 8.65
N SER A 349 -1.50 -13.85 9.09
CA SER A 349 -0.66 -13.02 8.20
C SER A 349 0.60 -13.78 7.78
N VAL A 350 1.02 -13.59 6.54
CA VAL A 350 2.16 -14.29 5.93
C VAL A 350 3.10 -13.28 5.26
N SER A 351 4.38 -13.34 5.59
CA SER A 351 5.43 -12.61 4.87
C SER A 351 6.49 -13.61 4.38
N ARG A 352 6.42 -13.97 3.09
CA ARG A 352 7.33 -14.95 2.48
C ARG A 352 8.74 -14.40 2.30
N VAL A 353 8.85 -13.12 2.02
CA VAL A 353 10.10 -12.43 1.69
C VAL A 353 10.62 -11.60 2.86
N GLY A 354 9.77 -10.87 3.56
CA GLY A 354 10.15 -9.96 4.65
C GLY A 354 10.89 -10.64 5.80
N ASN A 355 10.60 -11.91 6.10
CA ASN A 355 11.36 -12.65 7.11
C ASN A 355 12.87 -12.78 6.82
N GLN A 356 13.29 -12.60 5.56
CA GLN A 356 14.71 -12.60 5.17
C GLN A 356 15.43 -11.32 5.60
N THR A 357 14.69 -10.24 5.86
CA THR A 357 15.23 -8.94 6.28
C THR A 357 15.51 -8.86 7.77
N LYS A 358 15.04 -9.83 8.56
CA LYS A 358 15.21 -9.89 10.03
C LYS A 358 16.65 -10.08 10.44
N THR A 359 17.10 -9.25 11.37
CA THR A 359 18.37 -9.42 12.08
C THR A 359 18.31 -10.63 13.02
N PRO A 360 19.45 -11.12 13.55
CA PRO A 360 19.45 -12.16 14.59
C PRO A 360 18.61 -11.79 15.83
N ILE A 361 18.64 -10.53 16.26
CA ILE A 361 17.85 -10.02 17.39
C ILE A 361 16.36 -10.10 17.06
N ASP A 362 15.96 -9.64 15.88
CA ASP A 362 14.56 -9.70 15.43
C ASP A 362 14.03 -11.14 15.41
N LYS A 363 14.84 -12.08 14.92
CA LYS A 363 14.47 -13.50 14.86
C LYS A 363 14.28 -14.08 16.25
N ALA A 364 15.17 -13.75 17.19
CA ALA A 364 15.09 -14.22 18.57
C ALA A 364 13.85 -13.67 19.28
N LEU A 365 13.61 -12.35 19.23
CA LEU A 365 12.46 -11.68 19.83
C LEU A 365 11.14 -12.15 19.19
N ALA A 366 11.05 -12.16 17.87
CA ALA A 366 9.85 -12.62 17.16
C ALA A 366 9.53 -14.09 17.46
N GLY A 367 10.55 -14.94 17.49
CA GLY A 367 10.39 -16.36 17.82
C GLY A 367 9.89 -16.58 19.23
N TRP A 368 10.44 -15.85 20.21
CA TRP A 368 10.00 -15.91 21.59
C TRP A 368 8.57 -15.38 21.75
N ILE A 369 8.26 -14.20 21.22
CA ILE A 369 6.93 -13.60 21.30
C ILE A 369 5.88 -14.50 20.63
N LYS A 370 6.15 -15.02 19.41
CA LYS A 370 5.22 -15.93 18.74
C LYS A 370 4.90 -17.16 19.60
N ARG A 371 5.91 -17.79 20.20
CA ARG A 371 5.68 -18.93 21.09
C ARG A 371 4.82 -18.55 22.28
N LYS A 372 5.12 -17.42 22.96
CA LYS A 372 4.36 -16.97 24.12
C LYS A 372 2.91 -16.59 23.77
N LEU A 373 2.67 -15.99 22.62
CA LEU A 373 1.31 -15.70 22.14
C LEU A 373 0.52 -16.99 21.82
N VAL A 374 1.15 -18.01 21.22
CA VAL A 374 0.49 -19.31 20.98
C VAL A 374 0.14 -19.99 22.29
N GLU A 375 1.07 -20.06 23.26
CA GLU A 375 0.83 -20.60 24.59
C GLU A 375 -0.30 -19.86 25.30
N TYR A 376 -0.29 -18.51 25.22
CA TYR A 376 -1.32 -17.64 25.78
C TYR A 376 -2.71 -17.92 25.20
N GLN A 377 -2.84 -17.99 23.87
CA GLN A 377 -4.12 -18.30 23.20
C GLN A 377 -4.67 -19.66 23.62
N ARG A 378 -3.80 -20.66 23.72
CA ARG A 378 -4.19 -21.99 24.18
C ARG A 378 -4.76 -21.97 25.60
N VAL A 379 -4.12 -21.25 26.51
CA VAL A 379 -4.54 -21.14 27.90
C VAL A 379 -5.80 -20.30 28.05
N MET A 380 -5.93 -19.22 27.28
CA MET A 380 -7.15 -18.40 27.25
C MET A 380 -8.39 -19.23 26.92
N GLY A 381 -8.30 -20.15 25.95
CA GLY A 381 -9.39 -21.08 25.65
C GLY A 381 -9.77 -21.98 26.84
N LEU A 382 -8.81 -22.43 27.62
CA LEU A 382 -9.03 -23.28 28.78
C LEU A 382 -9.59 -22.50 29.99
N SER A 383 -9.14 -21.26 30.20
CA SER A 383 -9.55 -20.44 31.36
C SER A 383 -11.02 -20.06 31.34
N GLN A 384 -11.67 -20.08 30.19
CA GLN A 384 -13.11 -19.83 30.06
C GLN A 384 -13.99 -20.94 30.69
N PHE A 385 -13.42 -22.12 30.96
CA PHE A 385 -14.12 -23.25 31.56
C PHE A 385 -14.02 -23.29 33.11
N GLY A 386 -13.56 -22.22 33.76
CA GLY A 386 -13.55 -22.12 35.24
C GLY A 386 -12.57 -23.04 35.95
N VAL A 387 -11.52 -23.52 35.29
CA VAL A 387 -10.49 -24.38 35.87
C VAL A 387 -9.57 -23.54 36.74
N GLU A 388 -9.23 -24.05 37.94
CA GLU A 388 -8.25 -23.44 38.81
C GLU A 388 -6.86 -23.46 38.15
N LEU A 389 -6.28 -22.23 37.93
CA LEU A 389 -5.08 -22.06 37.16
C LEU A 389 -3.83 -22.13 38.03
N SER A 390 -2.85 -22.91 37.63
CA SER A 390 -1.54 -22.92 38.28
C SER A 390 -0.85 -21.56 38.22
N LEU A 391 0.08 -21.29 39.16
CA LEU A 391 0.86 -20.05 39.19
C LEU A 391 1.60 -19.78 37.86
N GLU A 392 2.13 -20.80 37.21
CA GLU A 392 2.79 -20.70 35.91
C GLU A 392 1.81 -20.27 34.83
N THR A 393 0.59 -20.82 34.83
CA THR A 393 -0.47 -20.47 33.92
C THR A 393 -0.93 -19.03 34.12
N GLN A 394 -1.03 -18.57 35.37
CA GLN A 394 -1.36 -17.17 35.68
C GLN A 394 -0.28 -16.21 35.18
N LYS A 395 1.01 -16.52 35.35
CA LYS A 395 2.13 -15.74 34.82
C LYS A 395 2.11 -15.67 33.30
N LEU A 396 1.79 -16.79 32.64
CA LEU A 396 1.67 -16.81 31.15
C LEU A 396 0.50 -15.95 30.67
N LEU A 397 -0.64 -15.99 31.35
CA LEU A 397 -1.78 -15.11 31.03
C LEU A 397 -1.44 -13.64 31.24
N ASP A 398 -0.75 -13.28 32.31
CA ASP A 398 -0.30 -11.91 32.54
C ASP A 398 0.69 -11.44 31.47
N LEU A 399 1.68 -12.27 31.13
CA LEU A 399 2.62 -11.98 30.06
C LEU A 399 1.91 -11.79 28.71
N GLY A 400 0.94 -12.65 28.39
CA GLY A 400 0.17 -12.54 27.14
C GLY A 400 -0.60 -11.22 27.06
N LYS A 401 -1.26 -10.80 28.15
CA LYS A 401 -1.93 -9.49 28.23
C LYS A 401 -0.95 -8.33 28.12
N LYS A 402 0.24 -8.43 28.71
CA LYS A 402 1.31 -7.42 28.59
C LYS A 402 1.82 -7.31 27.15
N LEU A 403 1.94 -8.42 26.43
CA LEU A 403 2.27 -8.40 25.00
C LEU A 403 1.15 -7.74 24.17
N GLU A 404 -0.11 -7.99 24.49
CA GLU A 404 -1.24 -7.31 23.82
C GLU A 404 -1.23 -5.79 24.07
N ILE A 405 -0.91 -5.35 25.31
CA ILE A 405 -0.75 -3.92 25.62
C ILE A 405 0.38 -3.32 24.80
N LEU A 406 1.51 -4.01 24.67
CA LEU A 406 2.65 -3.53 23.91
C LEU A 406 2.33 -3.39 22.41
N PHE A 407 1.57 -4.31 21.84
CA PHE A 407 1.14 -4.24 20.44
C PHE A 407 -0.01 -3.26 20.18
N ASN A 408 -0.72 -2.81 21.24
CA ASN A 408 -1.84 -1.90 21.07
C ASN A 408 -1.35 -0.47 20.81
N GLN A 409 -1.46 -0.04 19.56
CA GLN A 409 -0.86 1.19 19.04
C GLN A 409 -1.94 2.11 18.49
N GLY A 410 -1.95 3.37 18.93
CA GLY A 410 -2.89 4.38 18.46
C GLY A 410 -2.68 4.76 16.98
N PRO A 411 -3.69 5.34 16.32
CA PRO A 411 -3.69 5.61 14.88
C PRO A 411 -2.63 6.63 14.43
N LYS A 412 -2.19 7.52 15.32
CA LYS A 412 -1.16 8.54 15.04
C LYS A 412 0.19 8.20 15.70
N THR A 413 0.29 7.03 16.31
CA THR A 413 1.52 6.59 16.97
C THR A 413 2.37 5.81 15.96
N ILE A 414 3.54 6.34 15.65
CA ILE A 414 4.54 5.71 14.79
C ILE A 414 5.77 5.50 15.64
N ILE A 415 6.19 4.25 15.78
CA ILE A 415 7.27 3.86 16.67
C ILE A 415 8.46 3.41 15.82
N PRO A 416 9.59 4.14 15.82
CA PRO A 416 10.78 3.75 15.07
C PRO A 416 11.33 2.40 15.52
N ARG A 417 11.99 1.69 14.63
CA ARG A 417 12.48 0.34 14.84
C ARG A 417 13.36 0.17 16.08
N SER A 418 14.26 1.11 16.33
CA SER A 418 15.13 1.09 17.51
C SER A 418 14.34 1.14 18.82
N LEU A 419 13.31 1.97 18.90
CA LEU A 419 12.43 2.06 20.07
C LEU A 419 11.54 0.81 20.19
N GLN A 420 11.08 0.23 19.09
CA GLN A 420 10.38 -1.05 19.12
C GLN A 420 11.25 -2.16 19.74
N LEU A 421 12.49 -2.31 19.26
CA LEU A 421 13.43 -3.28 19.80
C LEU A 421 13.70 -3.04 21.28
N PHE A 422 13.84 -1.79 21.69
CA PHE A 422 14.00 -1.44 23.09
C PHE A 422 12.81 -1.90 23.95
N LEU A 423 11.59 -1.59 23.55
CA LEU A 423 10.38 -2.00 24.28
C LEU A 423 10.24 -3.54 24.33
N PHE A 424 10.53 -4.23 23.22
CA PHE A 424 10.55 -5.69 23.20
C PHE A 424 11.67 -6.28 24.07
N GLY A 425 12.82 -5.62 24.15
CA GLY A 425 13.90 -5.99 25.05
C GLY A 425 13.48 -5.88 26.51
N LEU A 426 12.84 -4.78 26.90
CA LEU A 426 12.35 -4.60 28.28
C LEU A 426 11.40 -5.74 28.72
N ILE A 427 10.44 -6.13 27.88
CA ILE A 427 9.53 -7.23 28.20
C ILE A 427 10.23 -8.59 28.15
N PHE A 428 11.12 -8.83 27.19
CA PHE A 428 11.86 -10.07 27.03
C PHE A 428 12.79 -10.36 28.22
N PHE A 429 13.41 -9.33 28.80
CA PHE A 429 14.30 -9.43 29.95
C PHE A 429 13.60 -9.16 31.30
N GLY A 430 12.25 -9.21 31.33
CA GLY A 430 11.47 -9.23 32.56
C GLY A 430 11.30 -7.88 33.26
N PHE A 431 11.56 -6.74 32.62
CA PHE A 431 11.42 -5.42 33.26
C PHE A 431 10.02 -5.17 33.84
N TRP A 432 9.00 -5.75 33.24
CA TRP A 432 7.61 -5.65 33.69
C TRP A 432 7.07 -6.94 34.32
N GLU A 433 7.91 -7.95 34.64
CA GLU A 433 7.43 -9.25 35.13
C GLU A 433 6.53 -9.12 36.34
N ASP A 434 7.00 -8.39 37.39
CA ASP A 434 6.28 -8.20 38.64
C ASP A 434 5.39 -6.96 38.69
N LYS A 435 5.21 -6.23 37.59
CA LYS A 435 4.42 -5.01 37.55
C LYS A 435 3.00 -5.27 37.03
N PRO A 436 1.98 -4.61 37.61
CA PRO A 436 0.64 -4.66 37.07
C PRO A 436 0.54 -4.09 35.66
N GLN A 437 -0.42 -4.57 34.87
CA GLN A 437 -0.63 -4.17 33.47
C GLN A 437 -0.90 -2.66 33.29
N ASN A 438 -1.64 -2.03 34.21
CA ASN A 438 -1.90 -0.60 34.22
C ASN A 438 -0.62 0.23 34.42
N VAL A 439 0.31 -0.22 35.27
CA VAL A 439 1.61 0.42 35.47
C VAL A 439 2.44 0.32 34.19
N MET A 440 2.53 -0.86 33.58
CA MET A 440 3.23 -1.04 32.30
C MET A 440 2.71 -0.08 31.24
N LYS A 441 1.38 0.07 31.12
CA LYS A 441 0.78 0.98 30.12
C LYS A 441 1.22 2.42 30.34
N VAL A 442 1.17 2.91 31.57
CA VAL A 442 1.61 4.27 31.92
C VAL A 442 3.09 4.46 31.62
N GLU A 443 3.93 3.48 31.98
CA GLU A 443 5.37 3.53 31.72
C GLU A 443 5.69 3.53 30.22
N ILE A 444 4.97 2.76 29.40
CA ILE A 444 5.13 2.79 27.93
C ILE A 444 4.77 4.21 27.40
N ASP A 445 3.64 4.78 27.84
CA ASP A 445 3.23 6.11 27.40
C ASP A 445 4.28 7.18 27.79
N GLU A 446 4.87 7.08 28.98
CA GLU A 446 5.92 7.99 29.43
C GLU A 446 7.25 7.77 28.67
N ILE A 447 7.61 6.53 28.33
CA ILE A 447 8.76 6.23 27.45
C ILE A 447 8.56 6.87 26.08
N LEU A 448 7.38 6.70 25.48
CA LEU A 448 7.06 7.27 24.17
C LEU A 448 7.06 8.81 24.19
N LYS A 449 6.60 9.42 25.28
CA LYS A 449 6.62 10.87 25.46
C LYS A 449 8.03 11.41 25.62
N ASN A 450 8.87 10.76 26.43
CA ASN A 450 10.27 11.15 26.61
C ASN A 450 11.12 10.87 25.35
N TYR A 451 10.79 9.84 24.58
CA TYR A 451 11.40 9.61 23.27
C TYR A 451 11.18 10.81 22.33
N LYS A 452 9.96 11.32 22.25
CA LYS A 452 9.64 12.52 21.45
C LYS A 452 10.39 13.78 21.91
N LYS A 453 10.80 13.86 23.18
CA LYS A 453 11.62 14.93 23.75
C LYS A 453 13.14 14.72 23.48
N GLY A 454 13.53 13.61 22.86
CA GLY A 454 14.94 13.29 22.57
C GLY A 454 15.70 12.60 23.69
N SER A 455 15.07 12.25 24.82
CA SER A 455 15.74 11.64 25.98
C SER A 455 16.31 10.23 25.73
N PHE A 456 15.94 9.59 24.61
CA PHE A 456 16.36 8.24 24.24
C PHE A 456 17.28 8.21 23.00
N PHE A 457 17.87 9.34 22.60
CA PHE A 457 18.75 9.40 21.43
C PHE A 457 19.97 8.48 21.56
N GLU A 458 20.60 8.42 22.75
CA GLU A 458 21.70 7.51 23.01
C GLU A 458 21.28 6.03 22.87
N VAL A 459 20.11 5.67 23.41
CA VAL A 459 19.54 4.32 23.30
C VAL A 459 19.35 3.91 21.86
N GLU A 460 18.80 4.83 21.06
CA GLU A 460 18.59 4.60 19.62
C GLU A 460 19.90 4.38 18.86
N SER A 461 20.91 5.20 19.13
CA SER A 461 22.21 5.11 18.47
C SER A 461 22.96 3.81 18.82
N GLU A 462 22.85 3.34 20.05
CA GLU A 462 23.50 2.11 20.48
C GLU A 462 22.78 0.86 19.98
N ILE A 463 21.43 0.81 20.02
CA ILE A 463 20.66 -0.33 19.49
C ILE A 463 20.96 -0.58 18.01
N LYS A 464 21.16 0.47 17.21
CA LYS A 464 21.52 0.36 15.78
C LYS A 464 22.89 -0.33 15.55
N LYS A 465 23.78 -0.33 16.55
CA LYS A 465 25.12 -0.94 16.45
C LYS A 465 25.12 -2.41 16.87
N ILE A 466 24.18 -2.83 17.68
CA ILE A 466 24.12 -4.16 18.26
C ILE A 466 23.80 -5.22 17.20
N LYS A 467 24.60 -6.31 17.18
CA LYS A 467 24.50 -7.32 16.11
C LYS A 467 23.95 -8.67 16.60
N ASN A 468 24.07 -8.98 17.88
CA ASN A 468 23.69 -10.26 18.43
C ASN A 468 22.89 -10.13 19.73
N LEU A 469 22.27 -11.24 20.18
CA LEU A 469 21.39 -11.26 21.32
C LEU A 469 22.12 -11.05 22.67
N GLU A 470 23.36 -11.50 22.79
CA GLU A 470 24.13 -11.36 24.03
C GLU A 470 24.51 -9.87 24.26
N GLU A 471 25.01 -9.20 23.24
CA GLU A 471 25.24 -7.75 23.28
C GLU A 471 23.96 -6.98 23.61
N PHE A 472 22.82 -7.40 23.00
CA PHE A 472 21.53 -6.78 23.26
C PHE A 472 21.08 -6.98 24.72
N LYS A 473 21.32 -8.17 25.29
CA LYS A 473 21.04 -8.47 26.71
C LYS A 473 21.85 -7.58 27.64
N SER A 474 23.17 -7.48 27.42
CA SER A 474 24.06 -6.62 28.21
C SER A 474 23.57 -5.17 28.17
N PHE A 475 23.31 -4.66 26.98
CA PHE A 475 22.81 -3.30 26.78
C PHE A 475 21.51 -3.02 27.52
N ILE A 476 20.51 -3.91 27.40
CA ILE A 476 19.22 -3.74 28.11
C ILE A 476 19.45 -3.77 29.63
N GLY A 477 20.32 -4.66 30.13
CA GLY A 477 20.68 -4.70 31.53
C GLY A 477 21.29 -3.41 32.05
N GLU A 478 22.18 -2.80 31.30
CA GLU A 478 22.84 -1.53 31.63
C GLU A 478 21.90 -0.31 31.57
N ILE A 479 20.94 -0.34 30.65
CA ILE A 479 20.03 0.81 30.43
C ILE A 479 18.84 0.83 31.39
N ILE A 480 18.41 -0.33 31.94
CA ILE A 480 17.27 -0.42 32.87
C ILE A 480 17.39 0.55 34.06
N PRO A 481 18.53 0.74 34.74
CA PRO A 481 18.65 1.72 35.82
C PRO A 481 18.42 3.17 35.35
N LYS A 482 18.87 3.51 34.12
CA LYS A 482 18.63 4.84 33.53
C LYS A 482 17.16 5.04 33.21
N VAL A 483 16.50 4.02 32.66
CA VAL A 483 15.04 4.03 32.38
C VAL A 483 14.24 4.25 33.66
N LYS A 484 14.59 3.54 34.74
CA LYS A 484 13.95 3.75 36.06
C LYS A 484 14.09 5.19 36.54
N LYS A 485 15.26 5.83 36.33
CA LYS A 485 15.44 7.24 36.68
C LYS A 485 14.53 8.15 35.86
N ILE A 486 14.42 7.93 34.55
CA ILE A 486 13.54 8.73 33.68
C ILE A 486 12.07 8.57 34.08
N LEU A 487 11.64 7.37 34.49
CA LEU A 487 10.25 7.07 34.83
C LEU A 487 9.83 7.52 36.26
N TYR A 488 10.77 7.53 37.22
CA TYR A 488 10.43 7.68 38.63
C TYR A 488 11.07 8.87 39.35
N LEU A 489 11.94 9.65 38.69
CA LEU A 489 12.38 10.91 39.23
C LEU A 489 11.42 12.03 38.76
N PRO A 490 10.88 12.86 39.66
CA PRO A 490 10.14 14.03 39.26
C PRO A 490 11.05 14.95 38.45
N LEU A 491 10.49 15.50 37.36
CA LEU A 491 11.08 16.57 36.55
C LEU A 491 11.31 17.80 37.41
#